data_7260390ea26a478fabd18684643877d8
#
_entry.id   7260390ea26a478fabd18684643877d8
#
_cell.length_a   1.000
_cell.length_b   1.000
_cell.length_c   1.000
_cell.angle_alpha   90.00
_cell.angle_beta   90.00
_cell.angle_gamma   90.00
#
_symmetry.space_group_name_H-M   'P 1'
#
loop_
_entity.id
_entity.type
_entity.pdbx_description
1 polymer ?
#
loop_
_entity_poly.entity_id
_entity_poly.type
_entity_poly.pdbx_seq_one_letter_code
_entity_poly.pdbx_strand_id
1 'polypeptide(L)'
;EFKGVELTFMGLNNQNLHNFLFRGFLKPWEKYTGAKIKWIDLAQADYNARLQQSIATGTVDFDILEMGAPFEGDVCGKGLASEMPGWVKDQIDMDDYVGYLKAPVGTWDGKTYRISIDGDCHNFNYRADYFKDSGLASAWVAEGHKGMWGVPKTWQQVQEVTKFLKGKKDPTFGGDAYGYLDPCKGWGGFGFYFLASRATAYAKHPDDPAWLFDADTMKPRVNNPAWVRAIQDVIDVLPSAPPNQLNADPGTTAFQQFLAGTGSMVSWWGDVGSMSKTSDGSVVGDVVGFDILPGSEDVYNSKTGKWDRLSSGPNFAPNMAYIGWGVYVMARVDGNSKKRKAAWSAAAHIGGKDISLWASAYPSGFQPYRNSHFNIDEWVGAGYDRAFIKSYLESEANSYNHPNAAIEPRIPGIFQYYSVAEDELSKIFAGKHSAQKGADNIAAAWEKLTDQIGRKKQLQLY
;
A
#
# COMPACT_ATOMS: atom_id res chain seq x y z
N GLU A 1 19.52 -2.09 32.26
CA GLU A 1 20.33 -0.99 31.70
C GLU A 1 19.51 0.31 31.61
N PHE A 2 18.18 0.19 31.40
CA PHE A 2 17.29 1.35 31.19
C PHE A 2 16.29 1.53 32.35
N LYS A 3 16.57 1.00 33.53
CA LYS A 3 15.70 1.15 34.71
C LYS A 3 15.34 2.62 34.95
N GLY A 4 14.01 2.88 35.07
CA GLY A 4 13.44 4.22 35.26
C GLY A 4 13.25 5.04 33.99
N VAL A 5 13.58 4.51 32.79
CA VAL A 5 13.23 5.14 31.52
C VAL A 5 11.80 4.77 31.14
N GLU A 6 10.99 5.78 30.83
CA GLU A 6 9.68 5.63 30.21
C GLU A 6 9.72 6.20 28.80
N LEU A 7 9.27 5.40 27.82
CA LEU A 7 9.15 5.75 26.41
C LEU A 7 7.67 5.79 26.04
N THR A 8 7.30 6.72 25.17
CA THR A 8 5.96 6.79 24.58
C THR A 8 6.02 6.34 23.13
N PHE A 9 5.26 5.31 22.78
CA PHE A 9 5.15 4.77 21.42
C PHE A 9 3.80 5.13 20.81
N MET A 10 3.80 5.78 19.65
CA MET A 10 2.61 6.06 18.88
C MET A 10 2.54 5.16 17.65
N GLY A 11 1.45 4.43 17.50
CA GLY A 11 1.17 3.55 16.38
C GLY A 11 -0.31 3.21 16.26
N LEU A 12 -0.64 2.37 15.28
CA LEU A 12 -2.01 1.93 15.05
C LEU A 12 -2.48 0.93 16.10
N ASN A 13 -3.75 1.04 16.45
CA ASN A 13 -4.46 0.05 17.27
C ASN A 13 -5.32 -0.85 16.37
N ASN A 14 -4.70 -1.86 15.80
CA ASN A 14 -5.38 -2.90 15.02
C ASN A 14 -5.26 -4.25 15.74
N GLN A 15 -6.33 -5.04 15.70
CA GLN A 15 -6.30 -6.39 16.24
C GLN A 15 -5.31 -7.25 15.45
N ASN A 16 -4.42 -7.91 16.17
CA ASN A 16 -3.34 -8.77 15.63
C ASN A 16 -2.27 -8.06 14.80
N LEU A 17 -2.23 -6.73 14.78
CA LEU A 17 -1.32 -5.90 14.00
C LEU A 17 -0.66 -4.81 14.83
N HIS A 18 0.40 -4.20 14.32
CA HIS A 18 0.98 -2.95 14.82
C HIS A 18 1.24 -2.98 16.33
N ASN A 19 0.68 -2.04 17.08
CA ASN A 19 0.87 -1.95 18.53
C ASN A 19 0.50 -3.23 19.29
N PHE A 20 -0.46 -4.01 18.81
CA PHE A 20 -0.81 -5.30 19.42
C PHE A 20 0.38 -6.26 19.39
N LEU A 21 1.03 -6.42 18.22
CA LEU A 21 2.22 -7.27 18.06
C LEU A 21 3.42 -6.70 18.81
N PHE A 22 3.66 -5.40 18.66
CA PHE A 22 4.83 -4.75 19.27
C PHE A 22 4.81 -4.83 20.79
N ARG A 23 3.63 -4.78 21.42
CA ARG A 23 3.51 -5.07 22.86
C ARG A 23 4.00 -6.46 23.22
N GLY A 24 3.63 -7.44 22.42
CA GLY A 24 4.10 -8.81 22.62
C GLY A 24 5.61 -8.90 22.53
N PHE A 25 6.19 -8.35 21.47
CA PHE A 25 7.62 -8.36 21.22
C PHE A 25 8.42 -7.55 22.26
N LEU A 26 7.87 -6.43 22.74
CA LEU A 26 8.58 -5.56 23.68
C LEU A 26 8.45 -5.96 25.15
N LYS A 27 7.52 -6.83 25.53
CA LYS A 27 7.43 -7.35 26.92
C LYS A 27 8.73 -7.99 27.43
N PRO A 28 9.40 -8.90 26.69
CA PRO A 28 10.71 -9.41 27.10
C PRO A 28 11.78 -8.32 27.19
N TRP A 29 11.79 -7.38 26.24
CA TRP A 29 12.71 -6.25 26.23
C TRP A 29 12.52 -5.34 27.47
N GLU A 30 11.28 -5.00 27.84
CA GLU A 30 10.97 -4.24 29.06
C GLU A 30 11.46 -4.97 30.32
N LYS A 31 11.21 -6.27 30.40
CA LYS A 31 11.64 -7.11 31.53
C LYS A 31 13.17 -7.14 31.67
N TYR A 32 13.87 -7.28 30.55
CA TYR A 32 15.33 -7.36 30.49
C TYR A 32 16.00 -6.02 30.80
N THR A 33 15.51 -4.94 30.22
CA THR A 33 16.14 -3.61 30.26
C THR A 33 15.71 -2.78 31.46
N GLY A 34 14.53 -3.05 32.03
CA GLY A 34 13.89 -2.27 33.10
C GLY A 34 13.25 -0.97 32.65
N ALA A 35 13.21 -0.69 31.33
CA ALA A 35 12.43 0.41 30.76
C ALA A 35 10.94 0.06 30.74
N LYS A 36 10.10 1.08 30.46
CA LYS A 36 8.65 0.95 30.29
C LYS A 36 8.21 1.66 29.04
N ILE A 37 7.19 1.10 28.35
CA ILE A 37 6.58 1.70 27.17
C ILE A 37 5.13 2.08 27.50
N LYS A 38 4.82 3.36 27.29
CA LYS A 38 3.48 3.90 27.28
C LYS A 38 3.00 3.95 25.83
N TRP A 39 1.83 3.36 25.58
CA TRP A 39 1.28 3.24 24.23
C TRP A 39 0.26 4.34 23.97
N ILE A 40 0.38 4.96 22.79
CA ILE A 40 -0.65 5.80 22.19
C ILE A 40 -1.25 4.97 21.05
N ASP A 41 -2.43 4.40 21.33
CA ASP A 41 -3.16 3.52 20.42
C ASP A 41 -4.23 4.31 19.71
N LEU A 42 -4.14 4.41 18.39
CA LEU A 42 -5.08 5.19 17.59
C LEU A 42 -5.65 4.35 16.45
N ALA A 43 -6.95 4.51 16.19
CA ALA A 43 -7.55 4.03 14.96
C ALA A 43 -7.00 4.83 13.78
N GLN A 44 -7.06 4.28 12.56
CA GLN A 44 -6.42 4.83 11.38
C GLN A 44 -6.69 6.33 11.15
N ALA A 45 -7.95 6.75 11.28
CA ALA A 45 -8.33 8.16 11.07
C ALA A 45 -7.72 9.09 12.14
N ASP A 46 -7.77 8.70 13.41
CA ASP A 46 -7.23 9.48 14.54
C ASP A 46 -5.70 9.50 14.49
N TYR A 47 -5.08 8.39 14.08
CA TYR A 47 -3.63 8.30 13.86
C TYR A 47 -3.19 9.32 12.80
N ASN A 48 -3.83 9.32 11.64
CA ASN A 48 -3.51 10.25 10.55
C ASN A 48 -3.69 11.72 10.99
N ALA A 49 -4.80 12.04 11.66
CA ALA A 49 -5.07 13.38 12.15
C ALA A 49 -4.00 13.85 13.16
N ARG A 50 -3.62 12.98 14.11
CA ARG A 50 -2.61 13.30 15.11
C ARG A 50 -1.21 13.45 14.51
N LEU A 51 -0.84 12.58 13.57
CA LEU A 51 0.45 12.68 12.88
C LEU A 51 0.53 13.99 12.09
N GLN A 52 -0.49 14.32 11.31
CA GLN A 52 -0.54 15.58 10.55
C GLN A 52 -0.52 16.82 11.46
N GLN A 53 -1.23 16.78 12.60
CA GLN A 53 -1.18 17.84 13.59
C GLN A 53 0.24 18.03 14.15
N SER A 54 0.92 16.95 14.52
CA SER A 54 2.30 16.99 15.01
C SER A 54 3.26 17.56 13.98
N ILE A 55 3.10 17.16 12.71
CA ILE A 55 3.88 17.69 11.58
C ILE A 55 3.62 19.20 11.38
N ALA A 56 2.37 19.62 11.44
CA ALA A 56 1.98 21.04 11.23
C ALA A 56 2.50 21.95 12.33
N THR A 57 2.41 21.52 13.60
CA THR A 57 2.85 22.30 14.76
C THR A 57 4.35 22.18 15.05
N GLY A 58 5.02 21.17 14.50
CA GLY A 58 6.39 20.81 14.86
C GLY A 58 6.53 20.29 16.30
N THR A 59 5.42 19.94 16.96
CA THR A 59 5.39 19.47 18.35
C THR A 59 5.08 17.97 18.39
N VAL A 60 6.00 17.21 18.97
CA VAL A 60 5.90 15.76 19.10
C VAL A 60 5.91 15.40 20.59
N ASP A 61 4.91 14.67 21.07
CA ASP A 61 4.78 14.22 22.46
C ASP A 61 5.01 12.71 22.65
N PHE A 62 5.46 12.03 21.61
CA PHE A 62 5.85 10.61 21.61
C PHE A 62 7.34 10.46 21.26
N ASP A 63 7.95 9.37 21.73
CA ASP A 63 9.40 9.09 21.59
C ASP A 63 9.71 8.16 20.41
N ILE A 64 8.78 7.25 20.11
CA ILE A 64 8.85 6.30 18.99
C ILE A 64 7.57 6.44 18.17
N LEU A 65 7.72 6.43 16.86
CA LEU A 65 6.64 6.54 15.90
C LEU A 65 6.70 5.37 14.91
N GLU A 66 5.58 4.74 14.68
CA GLU A 66 5.35 3.89 13.52
C GLU A 66 4.74 4.72 12.40
N MET A 67 5.37 4.78 11.21
CA MET A 67 4.79 5.49 10.06
C MET A 67 5.28 4.92 8.73
N GLY A 68 4.54 5.19 7.65
CA GLY A 68 4.98 4.88 6.29
C GLY A 68 6.03 5.86 5.75
N ALA A 69 6.80 5.42 4.76
CA ALA A 69 7.85 6.23 4.14
C ALA A 69 7.35 7.52 3.48
N PRO A 70 6.12 7.65 2.96
CA PRO A 70 5.64 8.91 2.40
C PRO A 70 5.75 10.11 3.34
N PHE A 71 5.64 9.89 4.66
CA PHE A 71 5.78 10.95 5.66
C PHE A 71 7.22 11.38 5.96
N GLU A 72 8.24 10.72 5.38
CA GLU A 72 9.65 11.06 5.64
C GLU A 72 9.98 12.50 5.25
N GLY A 73 9.42 13.01 4.15
CA GLY A 73 9.59 14.40 3.76
C GLY A 73 9.09 15.40 4.79
N ASP A 74 8.01 15.05 5.47
CA ASP A 74 7.45 15.88 6.55
C ASP A 74 8.18 15.70 7.88
N VAL A 75 8.44 14.46 8.28
CA VAL A 75 9.00 14.15 9.61
C VAL A 75 10.52 14.33 9.63
N CYS A 76 11.23 13.68 8.71
CA CYS A 76 12.69 13.81 8.63
C CYS A 76 13.11 15.18 8.06
N GLY A 77 12.42 15.66 7.01
CA GLY A 77 12.69 16.94 6.39
C GLY A 77 12.46 18.17 7.28
N LYS A 78 11.69 18.02 8.37
CA LYS A 78 11.52 19.05 9.43
C LYS A 78 12.40 18.83 10.67
N GLY A 79 13.26 17.79 10.65
CA GLY A 79 14.13 17.47 11.78
C GLY A 79 13.39 16.93 13.01
N LEU A 80 12.20 16.32 12.83
CA LEU A 80 11.43 15.73 13.93
C LEU A 80 11.90 14.34 14.31
N ALA A 81 12.64 13.63 13.44
CA ALA A 81 13.20 12.32 13.68
C ALA A 81 14.66 12.40 14.16
N SER A 82 15.04 11.47 15.03
CA SER A 82 16.42 11.25 15.49
C SER A 82 17.20 10.43 14.46
N GLU A 83 18.44 10.80 14.20
CA GLU A 83 19.32 10.02 13.32
C GLU A 83 19.66 8.67 13.94
N MET A 84 19.60 7.60 13.15
CA MET A 84 19.91 6.24 13.56
C MET A 84 21.40 6.10 13.90
N PRO A 85 21.75 5.64 15.10
CA PRO A 85 23.15 5.41 15.47
C PRO A 85 23.72 4.17 14.77
N GLY A 86 25.05 4.17 14.54
CA GLY A 86 25.73 3.09 13.81
C GLY A 86 25.46 1.69 14.37
N TRP A 87 25.48 1.55 15.72
CA TRP A 87 25.22 0.25 16.37
C TRP A 87 23.83 -0.34 16.06
N VAL A 88 22.82 0.49 15.75
CA VAL A 88 21.49 0.02 15.31
C VAL A 88 21.59 -0.54 13.91
N LYS A 89 22.29 0.16 13.00
CA LYS A 89 22.48 -0.30 11.62
C LYS A 89 23.13 -1.68 11.57
N ASP A 90 24.15 -1.89 12.45
CA ASP A 90 24.86 -3.16 12.55
C ASP A 90 23.96 -4.28 13.08
N GLN A 91 23.00 -3.94 13.97
CA GLN A 91 22.10 -4.91 14.61
C GLN A 91 20.95 -5.35 13.71
N ILE A 92 20.38 -4.45 12.88
CA ILE A 92 19.13 -4.72 12.14
C ILE A 92 19.35 -5.36 10.77
N ASP A 93 20.58 -5.51 10.28
CA ASP A 93 20.93 -6.11 8.98
C ASP A 93 20.12 -5.49 7.83
N MET A 94 20.40 -4.20 7.53
CA MET A 94 19.71 -3.46 6.46
C MET A 94 20.01 -4.02 5.05
N ASP A 95 21.10 -4.77 4.88
CA ASP A 95 21.46 -5.38 3.60
C ASP A 95 20.49 -6.49 3.19
N ASP A 96 19.81 -7.09 4.16
CA ASP A 96 18.75 -8.09 3.93
C ASP A 96 17.41 -7.48 3.48
N TYR A 97 17.23 -6.16 3.53
CA TYR A 97 16.00 -5.54 3.02
C TYR A 97 15.83 -5.75 1.50
N VAL A 98 14.59 -5.90 1.05
CA VAL A 98 14.26 -5.93 -0.40
C VAL A 98 14.68 -4.62 -1.08
N GLY A 99 14.95 -4.70 -2.39
CA GLY A 99 15.64 -3.62 -3.12
C GLY A 99 15.02 -2.23 -2.95
N TYR A 100 13.71 -2.11 -3.11
CA TYR A 100 13.03 -0.81 -3.06
C TYR A 100 12.95 -0.19 -1.65
N LEU A 101 13.16 -0.96 -0.58
CA LEU A 101 13.24 -0.48 0.80
C LEU A 101 14.65 -0.04 1.22
N LYS A 102 15.65 -0.23 0.36
CA LYS A 102 17.00 0.31 0.57
C LYS A 102 17.02 1.80 0.25
N ALA A 103 18.15 2.45 0.52
CA ALA A 103 18.30 3.86 0.20
C ALA A 103 17.87 4.17 -1.26
N PRO A 104 17.15 5.27 -1.50
CA PRO A 104 16.96 6.41 -0.60
C PRO A 104 15.84 6.26 0.45
N VAL A 105 15.00 5.22 0.43
CA VAL A 105 13.97 5.01 1.45
C VAL A 105 14.61 4.87 2.84
N GLY A 106 14.03 5.50 3.84
CA GLY A 106 14.58 5.54 5.20
C GLY A 106 15.77 6.48 5.38
N THR A 107 16.17 7.21 4.32
CA THR A 107 17.25 8.19 4.39
C THR A 107 16.77 9.59 4.01
N TRP A 108 17.34 10.61 4.64
CA TRP A 108 17.08 12.01 4.36
C TRP A 108 18.34 12.83 4.60
N ASP A 109 18.75 13.64 3.65
CA ASP A 109 20.00 14.42 3.69
C ASP A 109 21.23 13.56 4.08
N GLY A 110 21.33 12.35 3.52
CA GLY A 110 22.43 11.42 3.78
C GLY A 110 22.40 10.70 5.13
N LYS A 111 21.39 10.96 5.97
CA LYS A 111 21.20 10.34 7.30
C LYS A 111 20.15 9.26 7.26
N THR A 112 20.30 8.24 8.08
CA THR A 112 19.35 7.13 8.19
C THR A 112 18.45 7.34 9.38
N TYR A 113 17.14 7.08 9.22
CA TYR A 113 16.12 7.32 10.24
C TYR A 113 15.20 6.12 10.47
N ARG A 114 14.99 5.27 9.47
CA ARG A 114 13.96 4.25 9.45
C ARG A 114 14.49 2.87 9.75
N ILE A 115 13.76 2.13 10.57
CA ILE A 115 13.81 0.68 10.63
C ILE A 115 12.57 0.17 9.90
N SER A 116 12.73 -0.47 8.74
CA SER A 116 11.60 -1.06 8.01
C SER A 116 11.06 -2.27 8.75
N ILE A 117 9.75 -2.38 8.81
CA ILE A 117 9.02 -3.46 9.47
C ILE A 117 7.95 -4.08 8.58
N ASP A 118 7.78 -3.57 7.36
CA ASP A 118 6.76 -3.98 6.42
C ASP A 118 7.18 -3.69 4.98
N GLY A 119 6.70 -4.49 4.04
CA GLY A 119 7.10 -4.47 2.65
C GLY A 119 6.12 -3.87 1.66
N ASP A 120 5.04 -3.34 2.05
CA ASP A 120 3.89 -2.81 1.28
C ASP A 120 4.03 -2.66 -0.24
N CYS A 121 3.24 -3.45 -0.96
CA CYS A 121 2.84 -3.18 -2.34
C CYS A 121 1.38 -3.58 -2.54
N HIS A 122 0.70 -3.00 -3.53
CA HIS A 122 -0.59 -3.53 -3.94
C HIS A 122 -0.40 -4.72 -4.87
N ASN A 123 -1.07 -5.82 -4.54
CA ASN A 123 -1.19 -7.01 -5.37
C ASN A 123 -2.59 -7.15 -5.95
N PHE A 124 -2.71 -7.93 -7.02
CA PHE A 124 -3.97 -8.37 -7.58
C PHE A 124 -4.37 -9.69 -6.95
N ASN A 125 -5.45 -9.67 -6.17
CA ASN A 125 -5.97 -10.84 -5.48
C ASN A 125 -7.27 -11.27 -6.14
N TYR A 126 -7.43 -12.56 -6.37
CA TYR A 126 -8.57 -13.09 -7.10
C TYR A 126 -9.06 -14.42 -6.54
N ARG A 127 -10.31 -14.73 -6.78
CA ARG A 127 -10.94 -16.01 -6.50
C ARG A 127 -10.62 -16.98 -7.62
N ALA A 128 -9.68 -17.90 -7.40
CA ALA A 128 -9.23 -18.86 -8.41
C ALA A 128 -10.33 -19.85 -8.84
N ASP A 129 -11.31 -20.09 -7.98
CA ASP A 129 -12.48 -20.93 -8.29
C ASP A 129 -13.32 -20.36 -9.43
N TYR A 130 -13.50 -19.03 -9.52
CA TYR A 130 -14.15 -18.41 -10.67
C TYR A 130 -13.48 -18.74 -12.00
N PHE A 131 -12.17 -18.66 -12.04
CA PHE A 131 -11.39 -18.82 -13.26
C PHE A 131 -11.13 -20.30 -13.62
N LYS A 132 -11.47 -21.22 -12.73
CA LYS A 132 -11.49 -22.67 -12.95
C LYS A 132 -12.89 -23.20 -13.26
N ASP A 133 -13.94 -22.41 -13.12
CA ASP A 133 -15.31 -22.83 -13.31
C ASP A 133 -15.63 -23.04 -14.81
N SER A 134 -16.04 -24.26 -15.15
CA SER A 134 -16.34 -24.65 -16.53
C SER A 134 -17.64 -24.05 -17.05
N GLY A 135 -18.60 -23.71 -16.17
CA GLY A 135 -19.86 -23.07 -16.51
C GLY A 135 -19.62 -21.64 -16.93
N LEU A 136 -18.83 -20.89 -16.17
CA LEU A 136 -18.42 -19.52 -16.51
C LEU A 136 -17.57 -19.52 -17.80
N ALA A 137 -16.66 -20.48 -17.96
CA ALA A 137 -15.85 -20.61 -19.18
C ALA A 137 -16.75 -20.85 -20.43
N SER A 138 -17.75 -21.73 -20.32
CA SER A 138 -18.69 -22.01 -21.39
C SER A 138 -19.56 -20.80 -21.73
N ALA A 139 -20.04 -20.08 -20.72
CA ALA A 139 -20.83 -18.86 -20.89
C ALA A 139 -20.02 -17.73 -21.56
N TRP A 140 -18.75 -17.58 -21.15
CA TRP A 140 -17.82 -16.62 -21.76
C TRP A 140 -17.71 -16.78 -23.27
N VAL A 141 -17.49 -18.04 -23.71
CA VAL A 141 -17.42 -18.36 -25.12
C VAL A 141 -18.77 -18.15 -25.84
N ALA A 142 -19.87 -18.59 -25.21
CA ALA A 142 -21.22 -18.48 -25.78
C ALA A 142 -21.67 -17.03 -25.96
N GLU A 143 -21.21 -16.10 -25.12
CA GLU A 143 -21.49 -14.66 -25.23
C GLU A 143 -20.54 -13.94 -26.21
N GLY A 144 -19.62 -14.69 -26.85
CA GLY A 144 -18.77 -14.15 -27.92
C GLY A 144 -17.56 -13.34 -27.44
N HIS A 145 -17.20 -13.48 -26.18
CA HIS A 145 -15.98 -12.85 -25.63
C HIS A 145 -14.72 -13.38 -26.29
N LYS A 146 -13.73 -12.53 -26.50
CA LYS A 146 -12.45 -12.91 -27.11
C LYS A 146 -11.47 -13.46 -26.08
N GLY A 147 -10.65 -14.40 -26.49
CA GLY A 147 -9.65 -15.04 -25.62
C GLY A 147 -10.22 -16.11 -24.71
N MET A 148 -9.33 -16.78 -23.98
CA MET A 148 -9.71 -17.83 -23.02
C MET A 148 -10.20 -17.22 -21.72
N TRP A 149 -11.21 -17.86 -21.11
CA TRP A 149 -11.58 -17.59 -19.72
C TRP A 149 -10.40 -17.90 -18.80
N GLY A 150 -10.02 -16.95 -17.98
CA GLY A 150 -8.88 -17.10 -17.06
C GLY A 150 -8.61 -15.83 -16.29
N VAL A 151 -7.62 -15.87 -15.42
CA VAL A 151 -7.22 -14.72 -14.57
C VAL A 151 -6.80 -13.55 -15.45
N PRO A 152 -7.45 -12.38 -15.31
CA PRO A 152 -7.12 -11.20 -16.09
C PRO A 152 -5.67 -10.73 -15.86
N LYS A 153 -5.00 -10.32 -16.93
CA LYS A 153 -3.63 -9.80 -16.89
C LYS A 153 -3.56 -8.29 -17.18
N THR A 154 -4.64 -7.72 -17.68
CA THR A 154 -4.72 -6.28 -17.98
C THR A 154 -5.99 -5.69 -17.38
N TRP A 155 -5.97 -4.39 -17.11
CA TRP A 155 -7.17 -3.69 -16.60
C TRP A 155 -8.33 -3.74 -17.59
N GLN A 156 -8.05 -3.82 -18.88
CA GLN A 156 -9.07 -4.03 -19.92
C GLN A 156 -9.79 -5.36 -19.70
N GLN A 157 -9.03 -6.43 -19.45
CA GLN A 157 -9.60 -7.75 -19.15
C GLN A 157 -10.34 -7.77 -17.83
N VAL A 158 -9.83 -7.09 -16.79
CA VAL A 158 -10.53 -6.95 -15.49
C VAL A 158 -11.90 -6.31 -15.67
N GLN A 159 -11.99 -5.26 -16.48
CA GLN A 159 -13.27 -4.62 -16.82
C GLN A 159 -14.22 -5.55 -17.56
N GLU A 160 -13.71 -6.26 -18.57
CA GLU A 160 -14.52 -7.19 -19.36
C GLU A 160 -15.08 -8.30 -18.49
N VAL A 161 -14.26 -8.92 -17.65
CA VAL A 161 -14.67 -9.95 -16.68
C VAL A 161 -15.67 -9.38 -15.68
N THR A 162 -15.45 -8.17 -15.16
CA THR A 162 -16.36 -7.55 -14.21
C THR A 162 -17.75 -7.33 -14.80
N LYS A 163 -17.83 -6.87 -16.06
CA LYS A 163 -19.09 -6.68 -16.76
C LYS A 163 -19.76 -8.01 -17.10
N PHE A 164 -19.00 -9.02 -17.52
CA PHE A 164 -19.48 -10.36 -17.82
C PHE A 164 -20.13 -11.05 -16.61
N LEU A 165 -19.56 -10.88 -15.43
CA LEU A 165 -20.06 -11.53 -14.21
C LEU A 165 -21.41 -10.98 -13.75
N LYS A 166 -21.82 -9.81 -14.22
CA LYS A 166 -23.13 -9.24 -13.87
C LYS A 166 -24.27 -10.20 -14.26
N GLY A 167 -25.09 -10.55 -13.27
CA GLY A 167 -26.21 -11.48 -13.44
C GLY A 167 -25.82 -12.96 -13.47
N LYS A 168 -24.55 -13.30 -13.31
CA LYS A 168 -24.09 -14.67 -13.09
C LYS A 168 -24.21 -15.05 -11.61
N LYS A 169 -23.98 -16.31 -11.32
CA LYS A 169 -23.93 -16.84 -9.94
C LYS A 169 -22.51 -17.13 -9.50
N ASP A 170 -22.25 -16.93 -8.22
CA ASP A 170 -21.00 -17.34 -7.59
C ASP A 170 -20.85 -18.87 -7.68
N PRO A 171 -19.74 -19.38 -8.21
CA PRO A 171 -19.58 -20.81 -8.45
C PRO A 171 -19.42 -21.64 -7.18
N THR A 172 -19.01 -21.03 -6.06
CA THR A 172 -18.63 -21.75 -4.84
C THR A 172 -19.55 -21.43 -3.65
N PHE A 173 -19.79 -20.15 -3.39
CA PHE A 173 -20.49 -19.72 -2.18
C PHE A 173 -21.98 -19.43 -2.42
N GLY A 174 -22.41 -19.43 -3.69
CA GLY A 174 -23.78 -19.09 -4.07
C GLY A 174 -24.06 -17.57 -4.04
N GLY A 175 -25.28 -17.21 -4.44
CA GLY A 175 -25.65 -15.80 -4.58
C GLY A 175 -25.22 -15.21 -5.94
N ASP A 176 -25.15 -13.89 -6.02
CA ASP A 176 -24.77 -13.20 -7.25
C ASP A 176 -23.26 -13.08 -7.37
N ALA A 177 -22.75 -13.27 -8.59
CA ALA A 177 -21.35 -13.08 -8.89
C ALA A 177 -21.05 -11.59 -9.10
N TYR A 178 -19.96 -11.13 -8.51
CA TYR A 178 -19.42 -9.79 -8.74
C TYR A 178 -17.96 -9.88 -9.17
N GLY A 179 -17.55 -8.93 -10.02
CA GLY A 179 -16.19 -8.85 -10.51
C GLY A 179 -15.24 -8.15 -9.54
N TYR A 180 -14.56 -7.15 -10.04
CA TYR A 180 -13.58 -6.38 -9.27
C TYR A 180 -14.28 -5.40 -8.30
N LEU A 181 -13.78 -5.36 -7.07
CA LEU A 181 -14.30 -4.51 -6.01
C LEU A 181 -13.51 -3.19 -5.95
N ASP A 182 -13.97 -2.17 -6.66
CA ASP A 182 -13.40 -0.82 -6.57
C ASP A 182 -13.93 -0.10 -5.31
N PRO A 183 -13.07 0.38 -4.39
CA PRO A 183 -13.52 1.26 -3.32
C PRO A 183 -13.86 2.64 -3.89
N CYS A 184 -15.01 3.18 -3.47
CA CYS A 184 -15.53 4.45 -3.99
C CYS A 184 -15.62 5.56 -2.95
N LYS A 185 -15.45 5.21 -1.67
CA LYS A 185 -15.47 6.14 -0.55
C LYS A 185 -14.06 6.39 -0.02
N GLY A 186 -13.81 7.60 0.45
CA GLY A 186 -12.53 8.00 1.00
C GLY A 186 -12.15 7.26 2.28
N TRP A 187 -10.83 7.19 2.53
CA TRP A 187 -10.23 6.54 3.70
C TRP A 187 -9.00 7.31 4.21
N GLY A 188 -9.13 8.64 4.36
CA GLY A 188 -8.09 9.51 4.93
C GLY A 188 -6.84 9.65 4.07
N GLY A 189 -7.01 9.65 2.74
CA GLY A 189 -5.95 9.71 1.75
C GLY A 189 -5.53 8.33 1.21
N PHE A 190 -5.76 7.25 1.95
CA PHE A 190 -5.41 5.89 1.52
C PHE A 190 -6.27 5.38 0.36
N GLY A 191 -7.49 5.88 0.17
CA GLY A 191 -8.32 5.53 -0.97
C GLY A 191 -7.72 5.91 -2.32
N PHE A 192 -6.86 6.94 -2.34
CA PHE A 192 -6.15 7.34 -3.56
C PHE A 192 -5.25 6.22 -4.11
N TYR A 193 -4.65 5.39 -3.25
CA TYR A 193 -3.79 4.28 -3.69
C TYR A 193 -4.49 3.28 -4.62
N PHE A 194 -5.78 3.06 -4.44
CA PHE A 194 -6.55 2.10 -5.24
C PHE A 194 -6.73 2.60 -6.67
N LEU A 195 -7.04 3.89 -6.84
CA LEU A 195 -7.03 4.50 -8.17
C LEU A 195 -5.61 4.55 -8.75
N ALA A 196 -4.61 4.93 -7.94
CA ALA A 196 -3.21 4.99 -8.36
C ALA A 196 -2.73 3.63 -8.86
N SER A 197 -3.08 2.52 -8.19
CA SER A 197 -2.72 1.16 -8.60
C SER A 197 -3.30 0.75 -9.95
N ARG A 198 -4.45 1.31 -10.33
CA ARG A 198 -4.99 1.16 -11.69
C ARG A 198 -4.27 2.11 -12.67
N ALA A 199 -4.07 3.36 -12.26
CA ALA A 199 -3.51 4.41 -13.10
C ALA A 199 -2.04 4.16 -13.48
N THR A 200 -1.24 3.53 -12.62
CA THR A 200 0.19 3.27 -12.90
C THR A 200 0.39 2.49 -14.19
N ALA A 201 -0.44 1.49 -14.49
CA ALA A 201 -0.35 0.73 -15.72
C ALA A 201 -0.60 1.59 -16.98
N TYR A 202 -1.40 2.63 -16.86
CA TYR A 202 -1.70 3.57 -17.95
C TYR A 202 -0.74 4.75 -18.04
N ALA A 203 -0.26 5.24 -16.87
CA ALA A 203 0.43 6.53 -16.74
C ALA A 203 1.95 6.43 -16.59
N LYS A 204 2.46 5.30 -16.06
CA LYS A 204 3.90 5.12 -15.84
C LYS A 204 4.53 4.43 -17.03
N HIS A 205 5.01 5.26 -17.99
CA HIS A 205 5.76 4.76 -19.14
C HIS A 205 7.12 4.22 -18.68
N PRO A 206 7.63 3.10 -19.24
CA PRO A 206 8.95 2.56 -18.86
C PRO A 206 10.11 3.55 -19.03
N ASP A 207 10.01 4.45 -20.01
CA ASP A 207 11.02 5.47 -20.30
C ASP A 207 10.83 6.78 -19.52
N ASP A 208 9.85 6.84 -18.60
CA ASP A 208 9.58 8.01 -17.77
C ASP A 208 9.22 7.59 -16.35
N PRO A 209 10.13 7.76 -15.36
CA PRO A 209 9.86 7.38 -13.98
C PRO A 209 8.79 8.27 -13.33
N ALA A 210 8.57 9.49 -13.82
CA ALA A 210 7.63 10.45 -13.27
C ALA A 210 6.20 10.13 -13.72
N TRP A 211 5.30 9.89 -12.77
CA TRP A 211 3.92 9.50 -13.06
C TRP A 211 2.85 10.35 -12.33
N LEU A 212 3.19 10.98 -11.20
CA LEU A 212 2.29 11.88 -10.45
C LEU A 212 2.48 13.35 -10.83
N PHE A 213 3.72 13.77 -10.96
CA PHE A 213 4.09 15.14 -11.32
C PHE A 213 5.08 15.12 -12.47
N ASP A 214 5.17 16.22 -13.18
CA ASP A 214 6.23 16.46 -14.16
C ASP A 214 7.54 16.75 -13.43
N ALA A 215 8.61 16.04 -13.80
CA ALA A 215 9.89 16.08 -13.10
C ALA A 215 10.64 17.42 -13.22
N ASP A 216 10.32 18.23 -14.22
CA ASP A 216 11.00 19.51 -14.45
C ASP A 216 10.24 20.70 -13.85
N THR A 217 8.93 20.56 -13.64
CA THR A 217 8.05 21.68 -13.30
C THR A 217 7.19 21.47 -12.06
N MET A 218 7.09 20.23 -11.55
CA MET A 218 6.13 19.83 -10.52
C MET A 218 4.66 20.05 -10.92
N LYS A 219 4.36 20.18 -12.21
CA LYS A 219 2.96 20.21 -12.65
C LYS A 219 2.34 18.82 -12.42
N PRO A 220 1.12 18.77 -11.86
CA PRO A 220 0.41 17.51 -11.70
C PRO A 220 0.14 16.82 -13.05
N ARG A 221 0.31 15.51 -13.12
CA ARG A 221 -0.03 14.68 -14.27
C ARG A 221 -1.36 13.94 -14.11
N VAL A 222 -2.03 14.11 -12.97
CA VAL A 222 -3.24 13.36 -12.58
C VAL A 222 -4.49 13.70 -13.40
N ASN A 223 -4.43 14.64 -14.34
CA ASN A 223 -5.48 14.96 -15.28
C ASN A 223 -5.11 14.65 -16.76
N ASN A 224 -3.99 13.96 -17.00
CA ASN A 224 -3.66 13.51 -18.34
C ASN A 224 -4.58 12.34 -18.78
N PRO A 225 -4.60 11.98 -20.08
CA PRO A 225 -5.48 10.93 -20.59
C PRO A 225 -5.39 9.59 -19.86
N ALA A 226 -4.22 9.23 -19.30
CA ALA A 226 -4.04 7.98 -18.56
C ALA A 226 -4.82 7.96 -17.25
N TRP A 227 -4.73 9.01 -16.47
CA TRP A 227 -5.46 9.13 -15.22
C TRP A 227 -6.95 9.26 -15.41
N VAL A 228 -7.37 10.06 -16.42
CA VAL A 228 -8.79 10.17 -16.80
C VAL A 228 -9.36 8.82 -17.19
N ARG A 229 -8.60 8.01 -17.94
CA ARG A 229 -8.99 6.64 -18.30
C ARG A 229 -9.13 5.76 -17.05
N ALA A 230 -8.18 5.79 -16.13
CA ALA A 230 -8.27 5.01 -14.88
C ALA A 230 -9.54 5.35 -14.08
N ILE A 231 -9.89 6.64 -14.00
CA ILE A 231 -11.13 7.10 -13.34
C ILE A 231 -12.37 6.60 -14.10
N GLN A 232 -12.36 6.72 -15.44
CA GLN A 232 -13.49 6.30 -16.29
C GLN A 232 -13.71 4.80 -16.17
N ASP A 233 -12.64 4.01 -16.09
CA ASP A 233 -12.71 2.56 -15.92
C ASP A 233 -13.49 2.16 -14.68
N VAL A 234 -13.31 2.87 -13.55
CA VAL A 234 -14.08 2.64 -12.33
C VAL A 234 -15.55 2.97 -12.56
N ILE A 235 -15.85 4.13 -13.19
CA ILE A 235 -17.23 4.55 -13.49
C ILE A 235 -17.93 3.49 -14.35
N ASP A 236 -17.25 2.96 -15.36
CA ASP A 236 -17.81 2.03 -16.33
C ASP A 236 -18.18 0.66 -15.74
N VAL A 237 -17.56 0.25 -14.64
CA VAL A 237 -17.85 -1.02 -13.96
C VAL A 237 -18.78 -0.89 -12.77
N LEU A 238 -19.03 0.32 -12.24
CA LEU A 238 -19.95 0.54 -11.13
C LEU A 238 -21.34 -0.07 -11.32
N PRO A 239 -21.96 -0.08 -12.51
CA PRO A 239 -23.25 -0.75 -12.74
C PRO A 239 -23.20 -2.28 -12.53
N SER A 240 -22.00 -2.88 -12.48
CA SER A 240 -21.77 -4.32 -12.26
C SER A 240 -21.23 -4.61 -10.85
N ALA A 241 -21.08 -3.59 -10.01
CA ALA A 241 -20.59 -3.71 -8.64
C ALA A 241 -21.68 -4.21 -7.68
N PRO A 242 -21.29 -4.72 -6.49
CA PRO A 242 -22.23 -5.04 -5.43
C PRO A 242 -23.11 -3.83 -5.02
N PRO A 243 -24.30 -4.07 -4.44
CA PRO A 243 -25.10 -2.98 -3.89
C PRO A 243 -24.33 -2.12 -2.89
N ASN A 244 -24.58 -0.82 -2.90
CA ASN A 244 -23.93 0.17 -2.01
C ASN A 244 -22.43 0.37 -2.22
N GLN A 245 -21.85 -0.03 -3.34
CA GLN A 245 -20.42 0.11 -3.61
C GLN A 245 -19.93 1.57 -3.51
N LEU A 246 -20.77 2.55 -3.80
CA LEU A 246 -20.43 3.98 -3.62
C LEU A 246 -20.11 4.35 -2.16
N ASN A 247 -20.54 3.56 -1.19
CA ASN A 247 -20.24 3.75 0.22
C ASN A 247 -19.10 2.84 0.71
N ALA A 248 -18.53 2.02 -0.18
CA ALA A 248 -17.45 1.11 0.16
C ALA A 248 -16.12 1.90 0.28
N ASP A 249 -15.62 2.02 1.50
CA ASP A 249 -14.24 2.40 1.74
C ASP A 249 -13.32 1.19 1.54
N PRO A 250 -12.00 1.42 1.34
CA PRO A 250 -11.08 0.31 1.09
C PRO A 250 -11.06 -0.73 2.21
N GLY A 251 -10.81 -0.32 3.44
CA GLY A 251 -10.43 -1.21 4.54
C GLY A 251 -11.59 -1.92 5.20
N THR A 252 -12.64 -1.17 5.56
CA THR A 252 -13.76 -1.73 6.34
C THR A 252 -14.87 -2.30 5.46
N THR A 253 -14.84 -2.05 4.15
CA THR A 253 -15.88 -2.51 3.24
C THR A 253 -15.33 -3.33 2.09
N ALA A 254 -14.61 -2.76 1.13
CA ALA A 254 -14.23 -3.46 -0.10
C ALA A 254 -13.34 -4.69 0.18
N PHE A 255 -12.36 -4.55 1.05
CA PHE A 255 -11.51 -5.66 1.44
C PHE A 255 -12.27 -6.74 2.24
N GLN A 256 -13.14 -6.33 3.17
CA GLN A 256 -13.98 -7.26 3.94
C GLN A 256 -14.99 -7.99 3.03
N GLN A 257 -15.55 -7.31 2.03
CA GLN A 257 -16.38 -7.95 1.00
C GLN A 257 -15.62 -9.06 0.26
N PHE A 258 -14.37 -8.82 -0.10
CA PHE A 258 -13.53 -9.85 -0.74
C PHE A 258 -13.28 -11.04 0.18
N LEU A 259 -12.89 -10.81 1.44
CA LEU A 259 -12.67 -11.87 2.42
C LEU A 259 -13.94 -12.68 2.68
N ALA A 260 -15.11 -12.03 2.70
CA ALA A 260 -16.42 -12.67 2.81
C ALA A 260 -16.91 -13.34 1.51
N GLY A 261 -16.10 -13.34 0.45
CA GLY A 261 -16.41 -14.03 -0.81
C GLY A 261 -17.32 -13.27 -1.77
N THR A 262 -17.67 -12.00 -1.50
CA THR A 262 -18.64 -11.26 -2.31
C THR A 262 -18.12 -10.93 -3.72
N GLY A 263 -16.86 -10.51 -3.86
CA GLY A 263 -16.25 -10.19 -5.16
C GLY A 263 -15.25 -11.22 -5.60
N SER A 264 -15.01 -11.31 -6.90
CA SER A 264 -14.05 -12.25 -7.48
C SER A 264 -12.63 -11.70 -7.56
N MET A 265 -12.45 -10.37 -7.47
CA MET A 265 -11.15 -9.71 -7.62
C MET A 265 -11.09 -8.44 -6.77
N VAL A 266 -9.91 -8.16 -6.23
CA VAL A 266 -9.60 -6.92 -5.49
C VAL A 266 -8.11 -6.62 -5.59
N SER A 267 -7.73 -5.35 -5.66
CA SER A 267 -6.37 -4.94 -5.32
C SER A 267 -6.31 -4.61 -3.83
N TRP A 268 -5.28 -5.09 -3.17
CA TRP A 268 -5.03 -4.83 -1.77
C TRP A 268 -3.54 -4.99 -1.49
N TRP A 269 -3.09 -4.52 -0.35
CA TRP A 269 -1.73 -4.83 0.12
C TRP A 269 -1.56 -6.34 0.27
N GLY A 270 -0.33 -6.83 0.21
CA GLY A 270 -0.02 -8.26 0.22
C GLY A 270 -0.38 -9.00 1.53
N ASP A 271 -0.77 -8.27 2.59
CA ASP A 271 -1.32 -8.85 3.82
C ASP A 271 -2.52 -9.78 3.57
N VAL A 272 -3.18 -9.72 2.40
CA VAL A 272 -4.15 -10.74 1.97
C VAL A 272 -3.58 -12.15 2.08
N GLY A 273 -2.27 -12.33 1.85
CA GLY A 273 -1.62 -13.64 1.96
C GLY A 273 -1.84 -14.28 3.32
N SER A 274 -1.65 -13.55 4.41
CA SER A 274 -1.91 -14.06 5.76
C SER A 274 -3.39 -13.90 6.15
N MET A 275 -4.00 -12.75 5.90
CA MET A 275 -5.35 -12.43 6.36
C MET A 275 -6.44 -13.28 5.72
N SER A 276 -6.28 -13.74 4.48
CA SER A 276 -7.24 -14.66 3.84
C SER A 276 -7.41 -15.98 4.60
N LYS A 277 -6.36 -16.44 5.29
CA LYS A 277 -6.34 -17.68 6.09
C LYS A 277 -6.73 -17.44 7.55
N THR A 278 -6.54 -16.25 8.07
CA THR A 278 -6.50 -16.02 9.52
C THR A 278 -7.53 -15.01 10.03
N SER A 279 -8.11 -14.17 9.14
CA SER A 279 -9.13 -13.22 9.55
C SER A 279 -10.46 -13.89 9.86
N ASP A 280 -11.08 -13.47 10.95
CA ASP A 280 -12.44 -13.89 11.28
C ASP A 280 -13.41 -13.53 10.15
N GLY A 281 -14.23 -14.49 9.75
CA GLY A 281 -15.19 -14.32 8.64
C GLY A 281 -14.60 -14.44 7.24
N SER A 282 -13.30 -14.68 7.07
CA SER A 282 -12.74 -15.00 5.76
C SER A 282 -13.16 -16.38 5.30
N VAL A 283 -13.72 -16.45 4.09
CA VAL A 283 -14.10 -17.71 3.43
C VAL A 283 -13.23 -18.01 2.20
N VAL A 284 -12.36 -17.07 1.82
CA VAL A 284 -11.59 -17.18 0.56
C VAL A 284 -10.25 -17.88 0.68
N GLY A 285 -9.83 -18.24 1.90
CA GLY A 285 -8.49 -18.76 2.17
C GLY A 285 -8.05 -19.97 1.32
N ASP A 286 -9.00 -20.82 0.88
CA ASP A 286 -8.71 -21.99 0.06
C ASP A 286 -8.88 -21.75 -1.45
N VAL A 287 -9.41 -20.59 -1.83
CA VAL A 287 -9.72 -20.25 -3.23
C VAL A 287 -9.03 -18.97 -3.70
N VAL A 288 -8.34 -18.23 -2.84
CA VAL A 288 -7.61 -17.04 -3.23
C VAL A 288 -6.37 -17.38 -4.04
N GLY A 289 -6.11 -16.59 -5.07
CA GLY A 289 -4.88 -16.55 -5.84
C GLY A 289 -4.29 -15.15 -5.83
N PHE A 290 -3.00 -15.06 -6.09
CA PHE A 290 -2.22 -13.82 -6.03
C PHE A 290 -1.51 -13.59 -7.37
N ASP A 291 -1.42 -12.34 -7.77
CA ASP A 291 -0.66 -11.93 -8.94
C ASP A 291 -0.17 -10.49 -8.77
N ILE A 292 0.74 -10.07 -9.63
CA ILE A 292 1.09 -8.68 -9.82
C ILE A 292 -0.13 -7.88 -10.28
N LEU A 293 -0.20 -6.59 -9.96
CA LEU A 293 -1.26 -5.72 -10.48
C LEU A 293 -1.42 -5.85 -12.00
N PRO A 294 -2.66 -5.84 -12.51
CA PRO A 294 -2.90 -5.92 -13.95
C PRO A 294 -2.17 -4.82 -14.72
N GLY A 295 -1.59 -5.17 -15.84
CA GLY A 295 -0.99 -4.24 -16.78
C GLY A 295 -2.01 -3.52 -17.66
N SER A 296 -1.52 -2.84 -18.70
CA SER A 296 -2.35 -2.23 -19.74
C SER A 296 -1.79 -2.54 -21.13
N GLU A 297 -2.67 -2.78 -22.09
CA GLU A 297 -2.31 -3.00 -23.50
C GLU A 297 -1.55 -1.81 -24.12
N ASP A 298 -1.80 -0.61 -23.64
CA ASP A 298 -1.21 0.65 -24.07
C ASP A 298 -0.90 1.54 -22.87
N VAL A 299 0.16 2.33 -22.97
CA VAL A 299 0.62 3.26 -21.94
C VAL A 299 0.74 4.67 -22.51
N TYR A 300 0.32 5.66 -21.73
CA TYR A 300 0.41 7.05 -22.14
C TYR A 300 1.84 7.58 -21.95
N ASN A 301 2.40 8.08 -23.02
CA ASN A 301 3.72 8.72 -23.03
C ASN A 301 3.54 10.24 -22.84
N SER A 302 3.80 10.71 -21.63
CA SER A 302 3.66 12.13 -21.29
C SER A 302 4.61 13.06 -22.04
N LYS A 303 5.72 12.55 -22.57
CA LYS A 303 6.67 13.33 -23.38
C LYS A 303 6.17 13.59 -24.79
N THR A 304 5.48 12.62 -25.37
CA THR A 304 4.96 12.72 -26.75
C THR A 304 3.48 13.11 -26.83
N GLY A 305 2.75 12.99 -25.71
CA GLY A 305 1.30 13.21 -25.66
C GLY A 305 0.49 12.11 -26.35
N LYS A 306 1.05 10.91 -26.54
CA LYS A 306 0.44 9.80 -27.29
C LYS A 306 0.36 8.54 -26.43
N TRP A 307 -0.51 7.64 -26.86
CA TRP A 307 -0.56 6.28 -26.34
C TRP A 307 0.40 5.40 -27.13
N ASP A 308 1.28 4.69 -26.43
CA ASP A 308 2.23 3.76 -27.00
C ASP A 308 1.81 2.32 -26.69
N ARG A 309 1.95 1.43 -27.67
CA ARG A 309 1.85 0.00 -27.48
C ARG A 309 3.26 -0.57 -27.46
N LEU A 310 3.65 -1.13 -26.32
CA LEU A 310 5.01 -1.63 -26.13
C LEU A 310 5.23 -2.93 -26.92
N SER A 311 6.40 -3.07 -27.52
CA SER A 311 6.79 -4.32 -28.21
C SER A 311 6.99 -5.51 -27.26
N SER A 312 7.21 -5.24 -25.98
CA SER A 312 7.33 -6.25 -24.91
C SER A 312 6.00 -6.83 -24.43
N GLY A 313 4.86 -6.33 -24.92
CA GLY A 313 3.53 -6.69 -24.47
C GLY A 313 2.91 -5.64 -23.53
N PRO A 314 1.93 -6.01 -22.70
CA PRO A 314 1.27 -5.08 -21.79
C PRO A 314 2.26 -4.37 -20.85
N ASN A 315 1.99 -3.09 -20.57
CA ASN A 315 2.74 -2.33 -19.59
C ASN A 315 2.31 -2.71 -18.17
N PHE A 316 3.18 -3.35 -17.41
CA PHE A 316 3.03 -3.58 -15.99
C PHE A 316 3.77 -2.51 -15.20
N ALA A 317 3.14 -1.95 -14.18
CA ALA A 317 3.74 -0.97 -13.29
C ALA A 317 3.19 -1.17 -11.86
N PRO A 318 3.66 -2.21 -11.14
CA PRO A 318 3.20 -2.48 -9.77
C PRO A 318 3.38 -1.26 -8.88
N ASN A 319 2.39 -0.99 -8.06
CA ASN A 319 2.41 0.16 -7.15
C ASN A 319 2.95 -0.25 -5.77
N MET A 320 4.09 0.31 -5.38
CA MET A 320 4.65 0.19 -4.03
C MET A 320 3.90 1.14 -3.08
N ALA A 321 2.60 0.92 -2.96
CA ALA A 321 1.68 1.78 -2.22
C ALA A 321 2.08 1.87 -0.74
N TYR A 322 2.31 3.08 -0.24
CA TYR A 322 2.74 3.39 1.12
C TYR A 322 4.21 3.06 1.44
N ILE A 323 4.93 2.37 0.58
CA ILE A 323 6.36 1.99 0.71
C ILE A 323 6.66 1.30 2.07
N GLY A 324 5.67 0.59 2.64
CA GLY A 324 5.77 -0.12 3.90
C GLY A 324 5.83 0.75 5.17
N TRP A 325 5.47 0.13 6.26
CA TRP A 325 5.62 0.72 7.59
C TRP A 325 7.07 0.66 8.07
N GLY A 326 7.43 1.65 8.87
CA GLY A 326 8.73 1.74 9.53
C GLY A 326 8.61 2.28 10.94
N VAL A 327 9.60 1.99 11.77
CA VAL A 327 9.74 2.55 13.11
C VAL A 327 10.79 3.64 13.11
N TYR A 328 10.44 4.78 13.70
CA TYR A 328 11.28 5.98 13.79
C TYR A 328 11.40 6.40 15.25
N VAL A 329 12.57 6.84 15.63
CA VAL A 329 12.79 7.50 16.94
C VAL A 329 12.71 8.99 16.73
N MET A 330 12.00 9.69 17.62
CA MET A 330 11.78 11.14 17.47
C MET A 330 12.91 11.94 18.09
N ALA A 331 13.28 13.06 17.46
CA ALA A 331 14.39 13.94 17.87
C ALA A 331 14.25 14.49 19.32
N ARG A 332 13.03 14.51 19.87
CA ARG A 332 12.80 14.95 21.26
C ARG A 332 13.60 14.16 22.31
N VAL A 333 14.07 12.95 21.97
CA VAL A 333 14.90 12.16 22.91
C VAL A 333 16.39 12.48 22.82
N ASP A 334 16.84 13.23 21.81
CA ASP A 334 18.27 13.46 21.54
C ASP A 334 18.99 14.20 22.65
N GLY A 335 18.29 15.04 23.42
CA GLY A 335 18.82 15.73 24.60
C GLY A 335 19.06 14.84 25.82
N ASN A 336 18.62 13.56 25.79
CA ASN A 336 18.81 12.59 26.88
C ASN A 336 19.40 11.29 26.32
N SER A 337 20.71 11.12 26.50
CA SER A 337 21.46 10.00 25.93
C SER A 337 20.95 8.62 26.37
N LYS A 338 20.52 8.47 27.63
CA LYS A 338 19.94 7.22 28.14
C LYS A 338 18.60 6.92 27.51
N LYS A 339 17.73 7.94 27.39
CA LYS A 339 16.41 7.81 26.77
C LYS A 339 16.53 7.52 25.28
N ARG A 340 17.42 8.23 24.57
CA ARG A 340 17.73 8.01 23.15
C ARG A 340 18.21 6.58 22.89
N LYS A 341 19.16 6.09 23.71
CA LYS A 341 19.67 4.71 23.59
C LYS A 341 18.56 3.68 23.84
N ALA A 342 17.70 3.91 24.83
CA ALA A 342 16.55 3.04 25.11
C ALA A 342 15.55 3.02 23.95
N ALA A 343 15.20 4.18 23.36
CA ALA A 343 14.27 4.27 22.25
C ALA A 343 14.79 3.52 21.01
N TRP A 344 16.05 3.74 20.63
CA TRP A 344 16.66 3.01 19.53
C TRP A 344 16.83 1.51 19.81
N SER A 345 17.08 1.12 21.06
CA SER A 345 17.13 -0.30 21.45
C SER A 345 15.76 -0.98 21.32
N ALA A 346 14.68 -0.29 21.70
CA ALA A 346 13.32 -0.80 21.53
C ALA A 346 12.95 -0.93 20.04
N ALA A 347 13.25 0.10 19.24
CA ALA A 347 13.02 0.10 17.81
C ALA A 347 13.80 -1.00 17.07
N ALA A 348 15.09 -1.17 17.41
CA ALA A 348 15.94 -2.22 16.86
C ALA A 348 15.45 -3.63 17.26
N HIS A 349 14.88 -3.78 18.43
CA HIS A 349 14.30 -5.05 18.86
C HIS A 349 13.08 -5.44 18.03
N ILE A 350 12.18 -4.48 17.70
CA ILE A 350 11.03 -4.72 16.80
C ILE A 350 11.50 -5.10 15.41
N GLY A 351 12.45 -4.37 14.83
CA GLY A 351 12.94 -4.58 13.47
C GLY A 351 14.04 -5.63 13.34
N GLY A 352 14.35 -6.34 14.43
CA GLY A 352 15.38 -7.38 14.43
C GLY A 352 15.03 -8.55 13.52
N LYS A 353 16.05 -9.19 12.92
CA LYS A 353 15.88 -10.27 11.96
C LYS A 353 15.09 -11.46 12.51
N ASP A 354 15.36 -11.84 13.78
CA ASP A 354 14.71 -12.98 14.43
C ASP A 354 13.18 -12.80 14.63
N ILE A 355 12.73 -11.54 14.78
CA ILE A 355 11.32 -11.22 14.99
C ILE A 355 10.62 -10.95 13.65
N SER A 356 11.34 -10.45 12.66
CA SER A 356 10.78 -9.90 11.44
C SER A 356 10.00 -10.92 10.60
N LEU A 357 10.54 -12.10 10.41
CA LEU A 357 9.83 -13.18 9.68
C LEU A 357 8.58 -13.61 10.44
N TRP A 358 8.69 -13.71 11.76
CA TRP A 358 7.56 -14.08 12.61
C TRP A 358 6.44 -13.05 12.53
N ALA A 359 6.76 -11.76 12.49
CA ALA A 359 5.80 -10.69 12.28
C ALA A 359 5.12 -10.76 10.91
N SER A 360 5.83 -11.17 9.86
CA SER A 360 5.26 -11.34 8.52
C SER A 360 4.44 -12.62 8.37
N ALA A 361 4.88 -13.74 8.97
CA ALA A 361 4.19 -15.02 8.88
C ALA A 361 3.04 -15.19 9.88
N TYR A 362 3.01 -14.41 10.95
CA TYR A 362 1.87 -14.36 11.87
C TYR A 362 0.66 -13.74 11.17
N PRO A 363 -0.59 -13.98 11.62
CA PRO A 363 -1.77 -13.35 11.06
C PRO A 363 -1.82 -11.83 11.33
N SER A 364 -0.81 -11.13 10.85
CA SER A 364 -0.55 -9.75 11.24
C SER A 364 -0.80 -8.74 10.12
N GLY A 365 -0.74 -9.16 8.88
CA GLY A 365 -0.80 -8.25 7.76
C GLY A 365 0.51 -7.51 7.45
N PHE A 366 1.64 -7.81 8.11
CA PHE A 366 2.95 -7.34 7.67
C PHE A 366 3.43 -8.18 6.48
N GLN A 367 3.75 -7.50 5.38
CA GLN A 367 4.26 -8.14 4.19
C GLN A 367 5.75 -8.49 4.33
N PRO A 368 6.26 -9.46 3.55
CA PRO A 368 7.69 -9.72 3.49
C PRO A 368 8.47 -8.47 3.10
N TYR A 369 9.49 -8.09 3.87
CA TYR A 369 10.31 -6.91 3.61
C TYR A 369 11.83 -7.17 3.62
N ARG A 370 12.20 -8.44 3.82
CA ARG A 370 13.59 -8.91 3.78
C ARG A 370 13.74 -10.00 2.72
N ASN A 371 14.90 -10.11 2.11
CA ASN A 371 15.20 -11.19 1.19
C ASN A 371 15.08 -12.56 1.88
N SER A 372 15.48 -12.66 3.14
CA SER A 372 15.32 -13.88 3.94
C SER A 372 13.87 -14.28 4.19
N HIS A 373 12.90 -13.36 4.08
CA HIS A 373 11.47 -13.68 4.24
C HIS A 373 10.89 -14.49 3.08
N PHE A 374 11.59 -14.59 1.95
CA PHE A 374 11.15 -15.36 0.78
C PHE A 374 11.55 -16.84 0.83
N ASN A 375 12.02 -17.32 1.98
CA ASN A 375 12.25 -18.74 2.21
C ASN A 375 10.93 -19.48 2.49
N ILE A 376 10.44 -20.20 1.51
CA ILE A 376 9.15 -20.93 1.58
C ILE A 376 9.10 -21.90 2.77
N ASP A 377 10.22 -22.56 3.12
CA ASP A 377 10.26 -23.56 4.18
C ASP A 377 9.96 -22.97 5.57
N GLU A 378 10.34 -21.72 5.81
CA GLU A 378 10.03 -21.01 7.05
C GLU A 378 8.52 -20.76 7.20
N TRP A 379 7.85 -20.39 6.14
CA TRP A 379 6.40 -20.21 6.14
C TRP A 379 5.64 -21.52 6.29
N VAL A 380 6.14 -22.60 5.65
CA VAL A 380 5.59 -23.95 5.86
C VAL A 380 5.77 -24.37 7.32
N GLY A 381 6.91 -24.06 7.92
CA GLY A 381 7.16 -24.25 9.36
C GLY A 381 6.19 -23.45 10.25
N ALA A 382 5.73 -22.29 9.79
CA ALA A 382 4.71 -21.47 10.46
C ALA A 382 3.26 -21.98 10.23
N GLY A 383 3.06 -23.05 9.43
CA GLY A 383 1.78 -23.71 9.24
C GLY A 383 1.06 -23.40 7.93
N TYR A 384 1.70 -22.71 6.98
CA TYR A 384 1.10 -22.43 5.67
C TYR A 384 1.24 -23.60 4.70
N ASP A 385 0.25 -23.79 3.83
CA ASP A 385 0.36 -24.70 2.69
C ASP A 385 1.45 -24.22 1.72
N ARG A 386 2.27 -25.15 1.23
CA ARG A 386 3.41 -24.85 0.37
C ARG A 386 3.02 -24.20 -0.96
N ALA A 387 1.97 -24.69 -1.60
CA ALA A 387 1.54 -24.17 -2.90
C ALA A 387 0.93 -22.78 -2.75
N PHE A 388 0.15 -22.57 -1.71
CA PHE A 388 -0.42 -21.29 -1.34
C PHE A 388 0.66 -20.24 -1.10
N ILE A 389 1.60 -20.56 -0.19
CA ILE A 389 2.63 -19.59 0.20
C ILE A 389 3.63 -19.30 -0.93
N LYS A 390 3.90 -20.30 -1.77
CA LYS A 390 4.72 -20.11 -2.97
C LYS A 390 4.07 -19.08 -3.91
N SER A 391 2.79 -19.23 -4.21
CA SER A 391 2.04 -18.29 -5.08
C SER A 391 2.04 -16.87 -4.51
N TYR A 392 1.84 -16.75 -3.20
CA TYR A 392 1.86 -15.47 -2.50
C TYR A 392 3.26 -14.80 -2.59
N LEU A 393 4.30 -15.50 -2.16
CA LEU A 393 5.66 -14.95 -2.16
C LEU A 393 6.17 -14.63 -3.58
N GLU A 394 5.78 -15.42 -4.59
CA GLU A 394 6.10 -15.14 -5.99
C GLU A 394 5.43 -13.83 -6.46
N SER A 395 4.18 -13.57 -6.08
CA SER A 395 3.49 -12.32 -6.45
C SER A 395 4.15 -11.10 -5.81
N GLU A 396 4.55 -11.20 -4.53
CA GLU A 396 5.32 -10.17 -3.84
C GLU A 396 6.67 -9.91 -4.51
N ALA A 397 7.45 -10.97 -4.74
CA ALA A 397 8.76 -10.88 -5.37
C ALA A 397 8.69 -10.27 -6.78
N ASN A 398 7.69 -10.67 -7.57
CA ASN A 398 7.47 -10.14 -8.91
C ASN A 398 7.09 -8.65 -8.88
N SER A 399 6.32 -8.20 -7.88
CA SER A 399 5.98 -6.81 -7.69
C SER A 399 7.20 -5.99 -7.26
N TYR A 400 7.92 -6.43 -6.22
CA TYR A 400 9.08 -5.72 -5.65
C TYR A 400 10.26 -5.58 -6.61
N ASN A 401 10.49 -6.59 -7.44
CA ASN A 401 11.62 -6.62 -8.37
C ASN A 401 11.24 -6.17 -9.79
N HIS A 402 10.00 -5.68 -9.99
CA HIS A 402 9.59 -5.27 -11.33
C HIS A 402 10.34 -4.00 -11.76
N PRO A 403 10.99 -4.00 -12.95
CA PRO A 403 11.83 -2.88 -13.37
C PRO A 403 11.05 -1.56 -13.57
N ASN A 404 9.73 -1.65 -13.80
CA ASN A 404 8.84 -0.50 -13.93
C ASN A 404 7.95 -0.31 -12.70
N ALA A 405 8.35 -0.76 -11.50
CA ALA A 405 7.59 -0.53 -10.27
C ALA A 405 7.36 0.98 -10.04
N ALA A 406 6.16 1.32 -9.64
CA ALA A 406 5.78 2.69 -9.30
C ALA A 406 6.06 2.93 -7.81
N ILE A 407 7.07 3.73 -7.53
CA ILE A 407 7.41 4.18 -6.18
C ILE A 407 6.85 5.59 -6.02
N GLU A 408 6.13 5.83 -4.94
CA GLU A 408 5.58 7.14 -4.66
C GLU A 408 6.63 8.12 -4.12
N PRO A 409 6.44 9.44 -4.33
CA PRO A 409 7.37 10.43 -3.81
C PRO A 409 7.21 10.59 -2.29
N ARG A 410 8.34 10.89 -1.62
CA ARG A 410 8.40 11.17 -0.18
C ARG A 410 8.51 12.69 0.07
N ILE A 411 7.83 13.48 -0.74
CA ILE A 411 7.84 14.94 -0.65
C ILE A 411 6.95 15.44 0.51
N PRO A 412 7.27 16.59 1.13
CA PRO A 412 6.42 17.18 2.15
C PRO A 412 4.98 17.38 1.69
N GLY A 413 4.04 17.01 2.56
CA GLY A 413 2.61 17.20 2.31
C GLY A 413 1.98 16.18 1.37
N ILE A 414 2.63 15.08 0.98
CA ILE A 414 2.10 14.14 -0.01
C ILE A 414 0.70 13.62 0.35
N PHE A 415 0.42 13.36 1.62
CA PHE A 415 -0.91 12.93 2.07
C PHE A 415 -1.99 14.02 1.95
N GLN A 416 -1.62 15.31 1.90
CA GLN A 416 -2.58 16.37 1.58
C GLN A 416 -3.02 16.28 0.11
N TYR A 417 -2.09 15.98 -0.79
CA TYR A 417 -2.42 15.74 -2.20
C TYR A 417 -3.37 14.55 -2.34
N TYR A 418 -3.09 13.45 -1.65
CA TYR A 418 -3.93 12.25 -1.71
C TYR A 418 -5.32 12.46 -1.12
N SER A 419 -5.43 13.16 0.02
CA SER A 419 -6.72 13.47 0.64
C SER A 419 -7.59 14.34 -0.27
N VAL A 420 -7.02 15.36 -0.90
CA VAL A 420 -7.75 16.21 -1.85
C VAL A 420 -8.21 15.43 -3.09
N ALA A 421 -7.36 14.52 -3.60
CA ALA A 421 -7.73 13.66 -4.70
C ALA A 421 -8.88 12.71 -4.32
N GLU A 422 -8.80 12.07 -3.17
CA GLU A 422 -9.80 11.15 -2.63
C GLU A 422 -11.17 11.81 -2.44
N ASP A 423 -11.20 13.03 -1.91
CA ASP A 423 -12.43 13.83 -1.78
C ASP A 423 -13.10 14.11 -3.12
N GLU A 424 -12.32 14.40 -4.14
CA GLU A 424 -12.84 14.66 -5.48
C GLU A 424 -13.27 13.38 -6.20
N LEU A 425 -12.53 12.27 -6.02
CA LEU A 425 -12.88 10.95 -6.55
C LEU A 425 -14.26 10.50 -6.03
N SER A 426 -14.54 10.71 -4.74
CA SER A 426 -15.84 10.40 -4.16
C SER A 426 -16.99 11.17 -4.85
N LYS A 427 -16.76 12.41 -5.29
CA LYS A 427 -17.75 13.20 -6.07
C LYS A 427 -17.90 12.68 -7.49
N ILE A 428 -16.79 12.27 -8.12
CA ILE A 428 -16.81 11.70 -9.47
C ILE A 428 -17.61 10.39 -9.47
N PHE A 429 -17.31 9.47 -8.57
CA PHE A 429 -18.00 8.18 -8.49
C PHE A 429 -19.49 8.33 -8.11
N ALA A 430 -19.83 9.36 -7.35
CA ALA A 430 -21.22 9.74 -7.09
C ALA A 430 -21.92 10.46 -8.28
N GLY A 431 -21.24 10.60 -9.43
CA GLY A 431 -21.81 11.20 -10.63
C GLY A 431 -21.94 12.73 -10.62
N LYS A 432 -21.30 13.41 -9.64
CA LYS A 432 -21.35 14.88 -9.55
C LYS A 432 -20.43 15.56 -10.55
N HIS A 433 -19.34 14.92 -10.92
CA HIS A 433 -18.39 15.40 -11.93
C HIS A 433 -18.08 14.28 -12.93
N SER A 434 -17.79 14.64 -14.18
CA SER A 434 -17.21 13.69 -15.13
C SER A 434 -15.76 13.35 -14.75
N ALA A 435 -15.23 12.26 -15.27
CA ALA A 435 -13.83 11.83 -15.03
C ALA A 435 -12.85 12.97 -15.35
N GLN A 436 -12.98 13.61 -16.52
CA GLN A 436 -12.10 14.73 -16.94
C GLN A 436 -12.24 15.93 -16.00
N LYS A 437 -13.47 16.36 -15.71
CA LYS A 437 -13.71 17.53 -14.85
C LYS A 437 -13.16 17.32 -13.45
N GLY A 438 -13.34 16.13 -12.88
CA GLY A 438 -12.81 15.80 -11.58
C GLY A 438 -11.28 15.71 -11.57
N ALA A 439 -10.68 15.09 -12.58
CA ALA A 439 -9.23 15.06 -12.74
C ALA A 439 -8.63 16.47 -12.85
N ASP A 440 -9.28 17.39 -13.60
CA ASP A 440 -8.86 18.78 -13.67
C ASP A 440 -8.97 19.51 -12.31
N ASN A 441 -10.01 19.23 -11.55
CA ASN A 441 -10.18 19.76 -10.20
C ASN A 441 -9.06 19.27 -9.26
N ILE A 442 -8.71 17.97 -9.32
CA ILE A 442 -7.59 17.39 -8.56
C ILE A 442 -6.29 18.09 -8.95
N ALA A 443 -6.00 18.20 -10.25
CA ALA A 443 -4.77 18.83 -10.74
C ALA A 443 -4.67 20.31 -10.30
N ALA A 444 -5.75 21.07 -10.39
CA ALA A 444 -5.78 22.46 -9.93
C ALA A 444 -5.54 22.60 -8.41
N ALA A 445 -6.11 21.71 -7.62
CA ALA A 445 -5.88 21.69 -6.18
C ALA A 445 -4.45 21.28 -5.83
N TRP A 446 -3.88 20.31 -6.54
CA TRP A 446 -2.49 19.88 -6.39
C TRP A 446 -1.50 21.00 -6.76
N GLU A 447 -1.77 21.72 -7.85
CA GLU A 447 -0.98 22.88 -8.26
C GLU A 447 -0.91 23.94 -7.15
N LYS A 448 -2.07 24.26 -6.56
CA LYS A 448 -2.17 25.18 -5.44
C LYS A 448 -1.40 24.71 -4.20
N LEU A 449 -1.51 23.43 -3.85
CA LEU A 449 -0.74 22.83 -2.74
C LEU A 449 0.77 22.90 -2.99
N THR A 450 1.21 22.59 -4.22
CA THR A 450 2.63 22.69 -4.61
C THR A 450 3.18 24.10 -4.38
N ASP A 451 2.42 25.14 -4.77
CA ASP A 451 2.82 26.54 -4.57
C ASP A 451 2.81 26.93 -3.08
N GLN A 452 1.82 26.48 -2.31
CA GLN A 452 1.71 26.76 -0.88
C GLN A 452 2.84 26.10 -0.06
N ILE A 453 3.23 24.86 -0.39
CA ILE A 453 4.34 24.17 0.28
C ILE A 453 5.69 24.72 -0.17
N GLY A 454 5.76 25.23 -1.41
CA GLY A 454 6.95 25.81 -2.02
C GLY A 454 7.48 24.98 -3.19
N ARG A 455 7.04 25.29 -4.42
CA ARG A 455 7.33 24.58 -5.66
C ARG A 455 8.82 24.26 -5.85
N LYS A 456 9.71 25.22 -5.64
CA LYS A 456 11.15 25.02 -5.80
C LYS A 456 11.69 23.92 -4.88
N LYS A 457 11.23 23.90 -3.62
CA LYS A 457 11.62 22.88 -2.65
C LYS A 457 11.03 21.51 -3.03
N GLN A 458 9.77 21.47 -3.42
CA GLN A 458 9.12 20.24 -3.88
C GLN A 458 9.84 19.65 -5.10
N LEU A 459 10.20 20.48 -6.08
CA LEU A 459 10.94 20.05 -7.28
C LEU A 459 12.31 19.47 -6.96
N GLN A 460 13.00 19.99 -5.95
CA GLN A 460 14.31 19.49 -5.53
C GLN A 460 14.23 18.12 -4.84
N LEU A 461 13.07 17.79 -4.27
CA LEU A 461 12.85 16.58 -3.49
C LEU A 461 12.16 15.47 -4.30
N TYR A 462 11.48 15.85 -5.39
CA TYR A 462 10.81 14.94 -6.31
C TYR A 462 11.80 14.30 -7.28
#